data_25a8423bd8d49aa422c690dbd1cb52c0
#
_entry.id   25a8423bd8d49aa422c690dbd1cb52c0
#
_cell.length_a   1.000
_cell.length_b   1.000
_cell.length_c   1.000
_cell.angle_alpha   90.00
_cell.angle_beta   90.00
_cell.angle_gamma   90.00
#
_symmetry.space_group_name_H-M   'P 1'
#
loop_
_entity.id
_entity.type
_entity.pdbx_description
1 polymer ?
#
loop_
_entity_poly.entity_id
_entity_poly.type
_entity_poly.pdbx_seq_one_letter_code
_entity_poly.pdbx_strand_id
1 'polypeptide(L)'
;MSTDPASLVRRARTEDIEPMVRLWREMWEFHAPLDPRFEVTAAADMVMEKWFEETLQNERAALFVAEGAPGEVLGYCHAMILENPPLVPWVFYGYVSEIAVRDRRRGTGTLLLEAAHAWFREKQLPYAEVNVSVRNAVAGKFWRKQGYTEFLERLRREL
;
A
#
# COMPACT_ATOMS: atom_id res chain seq x y z
N MET A 1 -9.20 18.19 25.03
CA MET A 1 -9.23 16.84 24.47
C MET A 1 -9.70 16.97 23.03
N SER A 2 -8.76 16.98 22.09
CA SER A 2 -9.10 16.98 20.67
C SER A 2 -9.44 15.54 20.28
N THR A 3 -10.71 15.24 20.16
CA THR A 3 -11.16 14.03 19.48
C THR A 3 -10.86 14.25 17.99
N ASP A 4 -9.71 13.75 17.55
CA ASP A 4 -9.43 13.60 16.13
C ASP A 4 -10.61 12.81 15.53
N PRO A 5 -11.32 13.34 14.52
CA PRO A 5 -12.42 12.60 13.93
C PRO A 5 -11.86 11.28 13.43
N ALA A 6 -12.43 10.17 13.89
CA ALA A 6 -12.02 8.84 13.48
C ALA A 6 -12.01 8.81 11.94
N SER A 7 -10.84 8.60 11.35
CA SER A 7 -10.72 8.49 9.90
C SER A 7 -11.56 7.32 9.41
N LEU A 8 -12.45 7.57 8.47
CA LEU A 8 -13.27 6.54 7.84
C LEU A 8 -12.46 5.87 6.73
N VAL A 9 -12.27 4.55 6.81
CA VAL A 9 -11.69 3.80 5.70
C VAL A 9 -12.79 3.29 4.79
N ARG A 10 -12.64 3.57 3.49
CA ARG A 10 -13.56 3.15 2.43
C ARG A 10 -12.80 2.77 1.16
N ARG A 11 -13.51 2.18 0.21
CA ARG A 11 -12.99 1.97 -1.15
C ARG A 11 -12.72 3.33 -1.81
N ALA A 12 -11.61 3.39 -2.53
CA ALA A 12 -11.27 4.57 -3.32
C ALA A 12 -12.23 4.73 -4.51
N ARG A 13 -12.38 5.98 -4.95
CA ARG A 13 -13.17 6.40 -6.11
C ARG A 13 -12.27 7.19 -7.06
N THR A 14 -12.78 7.52 -8.24
CA THR A 14 -12.03 8.28 -9.24
C THR A 14 -11.54 9.63 -8.70
N GLU A 15 -12.33 10.33 -7.90
CA GLU A 15 -11.97 11.60 -7.29
C GLU A 15 -10.82 11.52 -6.27
N ASP A 16 -10.49 10.32 -5.79
CA ASP A 16 -9.40 10.11 -4.83
C ASP A 16 -8.04 9.94 -5.54
N ILE A 17 -8.00 9.74 -6.86
CA ILE A 17 -6.78 9.42 -7.61
C ILE A 17 -5.73 10.51 -7.46
N GLU A 18 -6.08 11.77 -7.69
CA GLU A 18 -5.14 12.88 -7.57
C GLU A 18 -4.54 13.00 -6.15
N PRO A 19 -5.33 12.97 -5.05
CA PRO A 19 -4.78 12.91 -3.71
C PRO A 19 -3.89 11.69 -3.44
N MET A 20 -4.23 10.51 -3.99
CA MET A 20 -3.41 9.31 -3.84
C MET A 20 -2.08 9.44 -4.58
N VAL A 21 -2.04 10.00 -5.77
CA VAL A 21 -0.81 10.26 -6.52
C VAL A 21 0.12 11.20 -5.74
N ARG A 22 -0.42 12.25 -5.10
CA ARG A 22 0.38 13.13 -4.24
C ARG A 22 0.99 12.39 -3.05
N LEU A 23 0.20 11.56 -2.35
CA LEU A 23 0.69 10.74 -1.24
C LEU A 23 1.74 9.71 -1.70
N TRP A 24 1.54 9.12 -2.87
CA TRP A 24 2.53 8.24 -3.48
C TRP A 24 3.84 8.97 -3.75
N ARG A 25 3.80 10.19 -4.30
CA ARG A 25 4.98 11.02 -4.56
C ARG A 25 5.74 11.31 -3.27
N GLU A 26 5.06 11.75 -2.23
CA GLU A 26 5.66 12.03 -0.92
C GLU A 26 6.32 10.77 -0.32
N MET A 27 5.69 9.61 -0.47
CA MET A 27 6.25 8.33 -0.04
C MET A 27 7.55 8.00 -0.79
N TRP A 28 7.59 8.19 -2.12
CA TRP A 28 8.78 7.94 -2.92
C TRP A 28 9.90 8.94 -2.63
N GLU A 29 9.59 10.21 -2.46
CA GLU A 29 10.54 11.24 -2.03
C GLU A 29 11.16 10.91 -0.67
N PHE A 30 10.43 10.26 0.21
CA PHE A 30 10.97 9.74 1.46
C PHE A 30 11.93 8.56 1.24
N HIS A 31 11.68 7.69 0.26
CA HIS A 31 12.53 6.53 -0.02
C HIS A 31 13.80 6.88 -0.78
N ALA A 32 13.78 7.87 -1.66
CA ALA A 32 14.91 8.25 -2.51
C ALA A 32 16.21 8.51 -1.73
N PRO A 33 16.23 9.24 -0.59
CA PRO A 33 17.42 9.41 0.23
C PRO A 33 17.90 8.13 0.93
N LEU A 34 17.02 7.15 1.14
CA LEU A 34 17.36 5.89 1.79
C LEU A 34 18.16 4.97 0.86
N ASP A 35 17.82 5.00 -0.42
CA ASP A 35 18.48 4.15 -1.42
C ASP A 35 18.31 4.76 -2.82
N PRO A 36 19.41 5.08 -3.54
CA PRO A 36 19.35 5.66 -4.88
C PRO A 36 18.66 4.78 -5.92
N ARG A 37 18.46 3.49 -5.63
CA ARG A 37 17.70 2.57 -6.49
C ARG A 37 16.20 2.84 -6.51
N PHE A 38 15.69 3.74 -5.65
CA PHE A 38 14.31 4.25 -5.67
C PHE A 38 14.17 5.52 -6.52
N GLU A 39 14.95 5.66 -7.56
CA GLU A 39 14.80 6.74 -8.53
C GLU A 39 13.55 6.50 -9.40
N VAL A 40 12.77 7.56 -9.61
CA VAL A 40 11.58 7.53 -10.48
C VAL A 40 11.74 8.48 -11.66
N THR A 41 11.06 8.16 -12.75
CA THR A 41 11.09 8.97 -13.98
C THR A 41 10.29 10.28 -13.80
N ALA A 42 10.55 11.26 -14.66
CA ALA A 42 9.77 12.51 -14.67
C ALA A 42 8.27 12.29 -14.95
N ALA A 43 7.91 11.21 -15.64
CA ALA A 43 6.53 10.86 -15.97
C ALA A 43 5.83 10.00 -14.88
N ALA A 44 6.48 9.76 -13.73
CA ALA A 44 5.99 8.79 -12.74
C ALA A 44 4.59 9.11 -12.21
N ASP A 45 4.24 10.38 -12.01
CA ASP A 45 2.90 10.76 -11.54
C ASP A 45 1.82 10.35 -12.54
N MET A 46 2.04 10.62 -13.82
CA MET A 46 1.11 10.26 -14.90
C MET A 46 0.96 8.75 -15.04
N VAL A 47 2.06 8.00 -14.85
CA VAL A 47 2.02 6.53 -14.84
C VAL A 47 1.22 6.02 -13.66
N MET A 48 1.39 6.61 -12.47
CA MET A 48 0.66 6.22 -11.27
C MET A 48 -0.83 6.56 -11.36
N GLU A 49 -1.17 7.73 -11.91
CA GLU A 49 -2.56 8.12 -12.17
C GLU A 49 -3.26 7.05 -13.01
N LYS A 50 -2.67 6.71 -14.17
CA LYS A 50 -3.20 5.66 -15.04
C LYS A 50 -3.29 4.30 -14.35
N TRP A 51 -2.28 3.93 -13.57
CA TRP A 51 -2.29 2.66 -12.85
C TRP A 51 -3.40 2.61 -11.79
N PHE A 52 -3.66 3.69 -11.07
CA PHE A 52 -4.78 3.75 -10.13
C PHE A 52 -6.14 3.69 -10.85
N GLU A 53 -6.30 4.36 -12.01
CA GLU A 53 -7.50 4.23 -12.85
C GLU A 53 -7.76 2.78 -13.26
N GLU A 54 -6.73 2.09 -13.77
CA GLU A 54 -6.81 0.68 -14.15
C GLU A 54 -7.13 -0.22 -12.93
N THR A 55 -6.53 0.09 -11.78
CA THR A 55 -6.75 -0.65 -10.54
C THR A 55 -8.20 -0.55 -10.05
N LEU A 56 -8.84 0.61 -10.18
CA LEU A 56 -10.26 0.78 -9.81
C LEU A 56 -11.20 -0.13 -10.61
N GLN A 57 -10.79 -0.58 -11.80
CA GLN A 57 -11.56 -1.48 -12.67
C GLN A 57 -11.15 -2.95 -12.53
N ASN A 58 -10.14 -3.25 -11.72
CA ASN A 58 -9.57 -4.58 -11.59
C ASN A 58 -10.17 -5.34 -10.41
N GLU A 59 -10.88 -6.44 -10.66
CA GLU A 59 -11.48 -7.29 -9.61
C GLU A 59 -10.44 -7.98 -8.71
N ARG A 60 -9.20 -8.12 -9.17
CA ARG A 60 -8.07 -8.67 -8.40
C ARG A 60 -7.25 -7.60 -7.68
N ALA A 61 -7.76 -6.38 -7.60
CA ALA A 61 -7.10 -5.30 -6.87
C ALA A 61 -8.11 -4.47 -6.08
N ALA A 62 -7.62 -3.78 -5.08
CA ALA A 62 -8.41 -2.91 -4.24
C ALA A 62 -7.60 -1.68 -3.82
N LEU A 63 -8.20 -0.53 -3.95
CA LEU A 63 -7.70 0.71 -3.36
C LEU A 63 -8.60 1.10 -2.20
N PHE A 64 -8.00 1.30 -1.03
CA PHE A 64 -8.66 1.82 0.16
C PHE A 64 -8.11 3.20 0.48
N VAL A 65 -8.97 4.11 0.88
CA VAL A 65 -8.58 5.44 1.35
C VAL A 65 -9.06 5.66 2.78
N ALA A 66 -8.24 6.35 3.56
CA ALA A 66 -8.64 6.89 4.86
C ALA A 66 -9.04 8.34 4.64
N GLU A 67 -10.30 8.66 4.90
CA GLU A 67 -10.89 9.98 4.75
C GLU A 67 -10.98 10.67 6.11
N GLY A 68 -10.50 11.91 6.18
CA GLY A 68 -10.67 12.80 7.32
C GLY A 68 -11.94 13.64 7.18
N ALA A 69 -11.79 14.94 6.92
CA ALA A 69 -12.92 15.76 6.51
C ALA A 69 -13.44 15.30 5.12
N PRO A 70 -14.70 15.60 4.75
CA PRO A 70 -15.23 15.19 3.45
C PRO A 70 -14.33 15.60 2.29
N GLY A 71 -13.90 14.61 1.50
CA GLY A 71 -12.98 14.77 0.36
C GLY A 71 -11.50 14.89 0.74
N GLU A 72 -11.13 14.81 2.02
CA GLU A 72 -9.74 14.85 2.47
C GLU A 72 -9.18 13.43 2.60
N VAL A 73 -8.27 13.05 1.70
CA VAL A 73 -7.56 11.77 1.76
C VAL A 73 -6.33 11.88 2.66
N LEU A 74 -6.36 11.17 3.78
CA LEU A 74 -5.29 11.12 4.78
C LEU A 74 -4.26 10.02 4.51
N GLY A 75 -4.64 9.03 3.74
CA GLY A 75 -3.79 7.91 3.35
C GLY A 75 -4.52 6.95 2.43
N TYR A 76 -3.76 6.06 1.81
CA TYR A 76 -4.32 4.99 0.99
C TYR A 76 -3.55 3.68 1.17
N CYS A 77 -4.19 2.58 0.81
CA CYS A 77 -3.60 1.24 0.69
C CYS A 77 -3.96 0.65 -0.67
N HIS A 78 -2.96 0.15 -1.37
CA HIS A 78 -3.11 -0.63 -2.60
C HIS A 78 -2.90 -2.11 -2.30
N ALA A 79 -3.94 -2.89 -2.44
CA ALA A 79 -3.96 -4.33 -2.21
C ALA A 79 -4.25 -5.08 -3.52
N MET A 80 -3.60 -6.21 -3.72
CA MET A 80 -3.68 -7.02 -4.94
C MET A 80 -3.85 -8.50 -4.60
N ILE A 81 -4.46 -9.24 -5.50
CA ILE A 81 -4.48 -10.71 -5.49
C ILE A 81 -3.50 -11.18 -6.55
N LEU A 82 -2.44 -11.84 -6.12
CA LEU A 82 -1.42 -12.40 -6.99
C LEU A 82 -1.56 -13.92 -7.09
N GLU A 83 -0.97 -14.46 -8.15
CA GLU A 83 -1.01 -15.89 -8.45
C GLU A 83 0.35 -16.53 -8.21
N ASN A 84 0.34 -17.64 -7.49
CA ASN A 84 1.51 -18.47 -7.30
C ASN A 84 1.80 -19.32 -8.54
N PRO A 85 3.06 -19.73 -8.75
CA PRO A 85 3.37 -20.82 -9.67
C PRO A 85 2.58 -22.07 -9.32
N PRO A 86 2.18 -22.90 -10.31
CA PRO A 86 1.38 -24.12 -10.07
C PRO A 86 2.16 -25.26 -9.37
N LEU A 87 3.19 -24.89 -8.61
CA LEU A 87 4.03 -25.80 -7.81
C LEU A 87 3.62 -25.84 -6.34
N VAL A 88 2.78 -24.89 -5.91
CA VAL A 88 2.36 -24.76 -4.51
C VAL A 88 0.85 -24.96 -4.39
N PRO A 89 0.35 -25.41 -3.21
CA PRO A 89 -1.06 -25.77 -3.06
C PRO A 89 -2.01 -24.58 -3.11
N TRP A 90 -1.52 -23.34 -2.86
CA TRP A 90 -2.33 -22.13 -2.86
C TRP A 90 -2.16 -21.38 -4.17
N VAL A 91 -3.25 -21.30 -4.96
CA VAL A 91 -3.22 -20.65 -6.28
C VAL A 91 -3.08 -19.13 -6.13
N PHE A 92 -3.83 -18.54 -5.22
CA PHE A 92 -3.85 -17.09 -5.02
C PHE A 92 -3.43 -16.70 -3.61
N TYR A 93 -2.83 -15.51 -3.49
CA TYR A 93 -2.46 -14.89 -2.22
C TYR A 93 -2.66 -13.37 -2.27
N GLY A 94 -2.75 -12.75 -1.09
CA GLY A 94 -2.83 -11.30 -0.97
C GLY A 94 -1.45 -10.65 -1.08
N TYR A 95 -1.40 -9.49 -1.69
CA TYR A 95 -0.20 -8.67 -1.75
C TYR A 95 -0.54 -7.22 -1.46
N VAL A 96 0.12 -6.63 -0.47
CA VAL A 96 0.03 -5.20 -0.21
C VAL A 96 1.14 -4.52 -1.00
N SER A 97 0.75 -3.83 -2.07
CA SER A 97 1.71 -3.11 -2.92
C SER A 97 2.33 -1.94 -2.16
N GLU A 98 1.47 -1.14 -1.52
CA GLU A 98 1.91 0.01 -0.74
C GLU A 98 0.85 0.52 0.22
N ILE A 99 1.30 1.21 1.25
CA ILE A 99 0.49 2.05 2.14
C ILE A 99 1.21 3.38 2.26
N ALA A 100 0.54 4.47 1.89
CA ALA A 100 1.02 5.82 2.10
C ALA A 100 0.06 6.59 3.01
N VAL A 101 0.59 7.29 4.00
CA VAL A 101 -0.18 8.10 4.95
C VAL A 101 0.45 9.47 5.08
N ARG A 102 -0.39 10.52 5.18
CA ARG A 102 0.06 11.90 5.39
C ARG A 102 0.75 12.05 6.74
N ASP A 103 0.06 11.65 7.79
CA ASP A 103 0.53 11.77 9.16
C ASP A 103 0.85 10.40 9.75
N ARG A 104 2.13 10.12 9.94
CA ARG A 104 2.58 8.89 10.57
C ARG A 104 2.23 8.88 12.07
N ARG A 105 2.08 7.68 12.64
CA ARG A 105 1.84 7.40 14.08
C ARG A 105 0.44 7.73 14.60
N ARG A 106 -0.53 8.03 13.73
CA ARG A 106 -1.95 8.25 14.12
C ARG A 106 -2.83 7.01 13.95
N GLY A 107 -2.26 5.86 13.62
CA GLY A 107 -3.02 4.62 13.41
C GLY A 107 -3.68 4.47 12.04
N THR A 108 -3.65 5.50 11.19
CA THR A 108 -4.25 5.47 9.85
C THR A 108 -3.75 4.30 9.00
N GLY A 109 -2.44 4.03 9.01
CA GLY A 109 -1.87 2.90 8.27
C GLY A 109 -2.38 1.54 8.76
N THR A 110 -2.60 1.38 10.06
CA THR A 110 -3.20 0.16 10.64
C THR A 110 -4.63 -0.02 10.17
N LEU A 111 -5.46 1.03 10.21
CA LEU A 111 -6.85 0.97 9.73
C LEU A 111 -6.94 0.61 8.24
N LEU A 112 -6.09 1.19 7.42
CA LEU A 112 -5.99 0.87 5.98
C LEU A 112 -5.59 -0.59 5.76
N LEU A 113 -4.61 -1.09 6.52
CA LEU A 113 -4.18 -2.48 6.42
C LEU A 113 -5.27 -3.46 6.89
N GLU A 114 -6.01 -3.12 7.94
CA GLU A 114 -7.15 -3.91 8.41
C GLU A 114 -8.23 -4.03 7.34
N ALA A 115 -8.52 -2.97 6.59
CA ALA A 115 -9.45 -3.01 5.46
C ALA A 115 -8.95 -3.94 4.35
N ALA A 116 -7.65 -3.88 4.01
CA ALA A 116 -7.05 -4.79 3.04
C ALA A 116 -7.10 -6.25 3.52
N HIS A 117 -6.77 -6.52 4.79
CA HIS A 117 -6.86 -7.86 5.37
C HIS A 117 -8.30 -8.39 5.42
N ALA A 118 -9.28 -7.54 5.71
CA ALA A 118 -10.70 -7.92 5.65
C ALA A 118 -11.09 -8.35 4.23
N TRP A 119 -10.66 -7.61 3.22
CA TRP A 119 -10.89 -7.96 1.82
C TRP A 119 -10.19 -9.26 1.42
N PHE A 120 -8.93 -9.49 1.83
CA PHE A 120 -8.24 -10.76 1.58
C PHE A 120 -8.96 -11.95 2.22
N ARG A 121 -9.49 -11.79 3.45
CA ARG A 121 -10.29 -12.83 4.11
C ARG A 121 -11.62 -13.09 3.38
N GLU A 122 -12.29 -12.05 2.92
CA GLU A 122 -13.51 -12.18 2.08
C GLU A 122 -13.21 -12.98 0.81
N LYS A 123 -12.04 -12.78 0.20
CA LYS A 123 -11.57 -13.55 -0.96
C LYS A 123 -10.97 -14.91 -0.60
N GLN A 124 -11.03 -15.31 0.66
CA GLN A 124 -10.53 -16.60 1.17
C GLN A 124 -9.05 -16.85 0.87
N LEU A 125 -8.23 -15.80 0.88
CA LEU A 125 -6.80 -15.92 0.65
C LEU A 125 -6.10 -16.45 1.92
N PRO A 126 -5.12 -17.35 1.78
CA PRO A 126 -4.49 -18.01 2.92
C PRO A 126 -3.48 -17.13 3.66
N TYR A 127 -2.87 -16.17 2.98
CA TYR A 127 -1.86 -15.26 3.51
C TYR A 127 -1.74 -14.00 2.65
N ALA A 128 -1.00 -13.02 3.17
CA ALA A 128 -0.64 -11.81 2.45
C ALA A 128 0.88 -11.55 2.57
N GLU A 129 1.45 -10.97 1.52
CA GLU A 129 2.85 -10.57 1.44
C GLU A 129 2.99 -9.08 1.21
N VAL A 130 4.18 -8.55 1.52
CA VAL A 130 4.60 -7.18 1.25
C VAL A 130 6.10 -7.13 1.01
N ASN A 131 6.55 -6.28 0.10
CA ASN A 131 7.97 -5.95 -0.04
C ASN A 131 8.31 -4.72 0.82
N VAL A 132 9.33 -4.84 1.66
CA VAL A 132 9.80 -3.76 2.53
C VAL A 132 11.26 -3.46 2.24
N SER A 133 11.59 -2.18 2.00
CA SER A 133 13.00 -1.80 1.87
C SER A 133 13.75 -2.09 3.16
N VAL A 134 14.87 -2.82 3.06
CA VAL A 134 15.74 -3.13 4.20
C VAL A 134 16.31 -1.87 4.89
N ARG A 135 16.35 -0.75 4.17
CA ARG A 135 16.81 0.55 4.69
C ARG A 135 15.68 1.39 5.31
N ASN A 136 14.43 0.96 5.18
CA ASN A 136 13.29 1.63 5.79
C ASN A 136 12.92 0.97 7.13
N ALA A 137 13.67 1.32 8.17
CA ALA A 137 13.46 0.76 9.51
C ALA A 137 12.08 1.08 10.10
N VAL A 138 11.48 2.21 9.73
CA VAL A 138 10.13 2.61 10.18
C VAL A 138 9.08 1.68 9.59
N ALA A 139 9.14 1.42 8.30
CA ALA A 139 8.25 0.45 7.65
C ALA A 139 8.46 -0.96 8.20
N GLY A 140 9.71 -1.41 8.36
CA GLY A 140 10.02 -2.71 8.93
C GLY A 140 9.40 -2.93 10.32
N LYS A 141 9.46 -1.92 11.20
CA LYS A 141 8.81 -1.97 12.51
C LYS A 141 7.28 -2.02 12.40
N PHE A 142 6.70 -1.23 11.51
CA PHE A 142 5.25 -1.23 11.26
C PHE A 142 4.78 -2.63 10.84
N TRP A 143 5.38 -3.22 9.80
CA TRP A 143 4.96 -4.51 9.26
C TRP A 143 5.10 -5.65 10.28
N ARG A 144 6.20 -5.70 11.04
CA ARG A 144 6.38 -6.69 12.13
C ARG A 144 5.33 -6.54 13.22
N LYS A 145 4.98 -5.30 13.60
CA LYS A 145 3.89 -5.04 14.57
C LYS A 145 2.53 -5.51 14.04
N GLN A 146 2.34 -5.53 12.73
CA GLN A 146 1.12 -6.05 12.09
C GLN A 146 1.14 -7.58 11.88
N GLY A 147 2.15 -8.27 12.39
CA GLY A 147 2.25 -9.74 12.34
C GLY A 147 2.94 -10.30 11.11
N TYR A 148 3.53 -9.46 10.26
CA TYR A 148 4.35 -9.92 9.13
C TYR A 148 5.72 -10.38 9.61
N THR A 149 6.19 -11.48 9.07
CA THR A 149 7.51 -12.06 9.34
C THR A 149 8.32 -12.18 8.06
N GLU A 150 9.62 -12.27 8.18
CA GLU A 150 10.52 -12.42 7.04
C GLU A 150 10.24 -13.73 6.29
N PHE A 151 10.15 -13.66 4.96
CA PHE A 151 9.91 -14.80 4.11
C PHE A 151 10.95 -14.93 2.99
N LEU A 152 11.23 -13.85 2.26
CA LEU A 152 12.19 -13.81 1.16
C LEU A 152 13.15 -12.64 1.31
N GLU A 153 14.37 -12.81 0.81
CA GLU A 153 15.32 -11.73 0.62
C GLU A 153 15.54 -11.48 -0.87
N ARG A 154 15.40 -10.23 -1.29
CA ARG A 154 15.60 -9.81 -2.68
C ARG A 154 16.95 -9.12 -2.82
N LEU A 155 17.85 -9.72 -3.60
CA LEU A 155 19.20 -9.21 -3.84
C LEU A 155 19.31 -8.62 -5.25
N ARG A 156 20.15 -7.59 -5.41
CA ARG A 156 20.47 -6.96 -6.70
C ARG A 156 21.98 -6.86 -6.85
N ARG A 157 22.45 -7.14 -8.06
CA ARG A 157 23.82 -6.86 -8.52
C ARG A 157 23.73 -5.99 -9.77
N GLU A 158 24.48 -4.90 -9.80
CA GLU A 158 24.68 -4.13 -11.03
C GLU A 158 25.62 -4.93 -11.98
N LEU A 159 25.36 -4.89 -13.29
CA LEU A 159 26.10 -5.63 -14.30
C LEU A 159 26.91 -4.68 -15.19
#